data_6560720b6397c5642e4a098315630d06
#
_entry.id   6560720b6397c5642e4a098315630d06
#
_cell.length_a   1.000
_cell.length_b   1.000
_cell.length_c   1.000
_cell.angle_alpha   90.00
_cell.angle_beta   90.00
_cell.angle_gamma   90.00
#
_symmetry.space_group_name_H-M   'P 1'
#
loop_
_entity.id
_entity.type
_entity.pdbx_description
1 polymer ?
#
loop_
_entity_poly.entity_id
_entity_poly.type
_entity_poly.pdbx_seq_one_letter_code
_entity_poly.pdbx_strand_id
1 'polypeptide(L)'
;DQNGYPPYNIEQTSDTSFRITLAVAGFGEDDLSITVEDRQLIVRGQSPADEEERLFLHRGIAARQFQRSFVLAEGVEVAGANSENGLLHVDLKRSVPEKIVTTIKIGKGA
;
A
#
# COMPACT_ATOMS: atom_id res chain seq x y z
N ASP A 1 -5.09 5.98 14.48
CA ASP A 1 -3.66 5.97 14.26
C ASP A 1 -2.91 5.68 15.55
N GLN A 2 -2.00 4.74 15.50
CA GLN A 2 -1.31 4.27 16.70
C GLN A 2 0.10 4.84 16.75
N ASN A 3 0.20 6.17 16.83
CA ASN A 3 1.50 6.84 16.98
C ASN A 3 2.45 6.47 15.85
N GLY A 4 1.94 6.39 14.63
CA GLY A 4 2.77 6.10 13.48
C GLY A 4 3.15 4.64 13.30
N TYR A 5 2.48 3.75 13.99
CA TYR A 5 2.78 2.33 13.87
C TYR A 5 1.90 1.68 12.81
N PRO A 6 2.44 0.88 11.94
CA PRO A 6 3.89 0.66 11.74
C PRO A 6 4.50 1.81 10.97
N PRO A 7 5.80 2.02 11.10
CA PRO A 7 6.46 3.04 10.29
C PRO A 7 6.44 2.66 8.82
N TYR A 8 6.46 3.67 7.98
CA TYR A 8 6.38 3.42 6.55
C TYR A 8 7.15 4.49 5.79
N ASN A 9 7.50 4.13 4.55
CA ASN A 9 8.10 5.03 3.60
C ASN A 9 7.21 5.07 2.36
N ILE A 10 7.20 6.20 1.69
CA ILE A 10 6.58 6.32 0.38
C ILE A 10 7.64 6.89 -0.54
N GLU A 11 7.92 6.19 -1.64
CA GLU A 11 8.93 6.63 -2.58
C GLU A 11 8.36 6.61 -3.99
N GLN A 12 8.89 7.49 -4.81
CA GLN A 12 8.55 7.50 -6.22
C GLN A 12 9.64 6.71 -6.94
N THR A 13 9.22 5.63 -7.63
CA THR A 13 10.17 4.74 -8.27
C THR A 13 10.33 5.03 -9.76
N SER A 14 9.38 5.78 -10.33
CA SER A 14 9.47 6.25 -11.71
C SER A 14 8.48 7.40 -11.86
N ASP A 15 8.38 7.95 -13.07
CA ASP A 15 7.42 9.03 -13.31
C ASP A 15 5.99 8.64 -12.97
N THR A 16 5.67 7.36 -13.09
CA THR A 16 4.31 6.89 -12.89
C THR A 16 4.18 5.79 -11.85
N SER A 17 5.25 5.52 -11.10
CA SER A 17 5.24 4.41 -10.15
C SER A 17 5.67 4.88 -8.77
N PHE A 18 5.05 4.29 -7.75
CA PHE A 18 5.33 4.62 -6.37
C PHE A 18 5.37 3.33 -5.56
N ARG A 19 6.03 3.38 -4.44
CA ARG A 19 6.08 2.24 -3.54
C ARG A 19 5.88 2.69 -2.11
N ILE A 20 4.98 2.04 -1.41
CA ILE A 20 4.81 2.22 0.02
C ILE A 20 5.44 1.01 0.68
N THR A 21 6.31 1.26 1.65
CA THR A 21 6.98 0.19 2.39
C THR A 21 6.62 0.33 3.85
N LEU A 22 6.10 -0.74 4.45
CA LEU A 22 5.76 -0.75 5.87
C LEU A 22 6.62 -1.75 6.59
N ALA A 23 7.07 -1.39 7.79
CA ALA A 23 7.87 -2.28 8.61
C ALA A 23 6.92 -3.19 9.39
N VAL A 24 6.86 -4.46 9.00
CA VAL A 24 5.88 -5.40 9.55
C VAL A 24 6.56 -6.67 10.07
N ALA A 25 7.74 -6.52 10.64
CA ALA A 25 8.43 -7.67 11.22
C ALA A 25 7.54 -8.33 12.27
N GLY A 26 7.50 -9.64 12.24
CA GLY A 26 6.67 -10.39 13.18
C GLY A 26 5.32 -10.78 12.62
N PHE A 27 4.92 -10.24 11.47
CA PHE A 27 3.67 -10.62 10.83
C PHE A 27 3.95 -11.59 9.70
N GLY A 28 3.18 -12.68 9.65
CA GLY A 28 3.20 -13.55 8.49
C GLY A 28 2.27 -13.03 7.42
N GLU A 29 2.34 -13.63 6.24
CA GLU A 29 1.48 -13.19 5.15
C GLU A 29 0.01 -13.32 5.50
N ASP A 30 -0.34 -14.37 6.25
CA ASP A 30 -1.73 -14.58 6.62
C ASP A 30 -2.22 -13.57 7.65
N ASP A 31 -1.32 -12.85 8.29
CA ASP A 31 -1.68 -11.85 9.29
C ASP A 31 -1.89 -10.47 8.67
N LEU A 32 -1.60 -10.32 7.39
CA LEU A 32 -1.66 -9.03 6.72
C LEU A 32 -2.74 -9.05 5.64
N SER A 33 -3.39 -7.92 5.44
CA SER A 33 -4.36 -7.80 4.37
C SER A 33 -4.29 -6.39 3.78
N ILE A 34 -4.57 -6.31 2.50
CA ILE A 34 -4.57 -5.05 1.76
C ILE A 34 -5.89 -4.96 1.00
N THR A 35 -6.61 -3.87 1.20
CA THR A 35 -7.84 -3.63 0.46
C THR A 35 -7.84 -2.21 -0.08
N VAL A 36 -8.61 -1.99 -1.13
CA VAL A 36 -8.82 -0.66 -1.67
C VAL A 36 -10.31 -0.39 -1.63
N GLU A 37 -10.70 0.67 -0.92
CA GLU A 37 -12.09 1.04 -0.77
C GLU A 37 -12.22 2.52 -1.07
N ASP A 38 -12.89 2.86 -2.16
CA ASP A 38 -13.15 4.27 -2.52
C ASP A 38 -11.86 5.08 -2.54
N ARG A 39 -10.86 4.59 -3.23
CA ARG A 39 -9.57 5.25 -3.36
C ARG A 39 -8.80 5.35 -2.05
N GLN A 40 -9.18 4.54 -1.08
CA GLN A 40 -8.38 4.38 0.13
C GLN A 40 -7.71 3.03 0.12
N LEU A 41 -6.40 3.06 0.22
CA LEU A 41 -5.62 1.84 0.37
C LEU A 41 -5.52 1.55 1.86
N ILE A 42 -6.01 0.40 2.28
CA ILE A 42 -6.06 0.06 3.69
C ILE A 42 -5.22 -1.18 3.92
N VAL A 43 -4.23 -1.04 4.78
CA VAL A 43 -3.36 -2.15 5.17
C VAL A 43 -3.68 -2.50 6.61
N ARG A 44 -4.01 -3.77 6.85
CA ARG A 44 -4.34 -4.25 8.18
C ARG A 44 -3.40 -5.36 8.57
N GLY A 45 -3.03 -5.38 9.84
CA GLY A 45 -2.26 -6.45 10.41
C GLY A 45 -2.92 -6.94 11.67
N GLN A 46 -3.04 -8.26 11.79
CA GLN A 46 -3.57 -8.90 12.99
C GLN A 46 -2.43 -9.47 13.80
N SER A 47 -2.54 -9.37 15.12
CA SER A 47 -1.50 -9.90 15.97
C SER A 47 -1.40 -11.43 15.81
N PRO A 48 -0.18 -11.96 15.72
CA PRO A 48 -0.03 -13.41 15.66
C PRO A 48 -0.62 -14.07 16.89
N ALA A 49 -1.15 -15.27 16.71
CA ALA A 49 -1.97 -15.90 17.74
C ALA A 49 -1.18 -16.63 18.81
N ASP A 50 0.09 -16.92 18.58
CA ASP A 50 0.80 -17.85 19.45
C ASP A 50 1.87 -17.23 20.32
N GLU A 51 1.80 -15.91 20.56
CA GLU A 51 2.82 -15.27 21.36
C GLU A 51 2.66 -15.45 22.84
N GLU A 52 1.48 -15.81 23.30
CA GLU A 52 1.22 -15.90 24.72
C GLU A 52 1.93 -17.09 25.38
N GLU A 53 2.49 -17.98 24.58
CA GLU A 53 3.17 -19.14 25.13
C GLU A 53 4.61 -18.87 25.55
N ARG A 54 5.11 -17.65 25.30
CA ARG A 54 6.52 -17.34 25.56
C ARG A 54 6.67 -16.58 26.84
N LEU A 55 7.75 -16.89 27.55
CA LEU A 55 8.12 -16.15 28.73
C LEU A 55 9.27 -15.22 28.39
N PHE A 56 8.99 -13.93 28.32
CA PHE A 56 10.00 -12.95 27.98
C PHE A 56 10.63 -12.37 29.26
N LEU A 57 11.95 -12.36 29.32
CA LEU A 57 12.63 -11.63 30.37
C LEU A 57 12.65 -10.12 30.06
N HIS A 58 12.64 -9.79 28.78
CA HIS A 58 12.51 -8.43 28.31
C HIS A 58 11.85 -8.49 26.95
N ARG A 59 10.85 -7.64 26.75
CA ARG A 59 10.16 -7.64 25.47
C ARG A 59 10.12 -6.22 24.91
N GLY A 60 11.03 -5.93 23.97
CA GLY A 60 11.04 -4.65 23.29
C GLY A 60 10.45 -4.66 21.90
N ILE A 61 10.13 -5.87 21.39
CA ILE A 61 9.57 -6.01 20.03
C ILE A 61 8.27 -6.78 20.16
N ALA A 62 7.21 -6.20 19.60
CA ALA A 62 5.91 -6.86 19.60
C ALA A 62 5.20 -6.47 18.31
N ALA A 63 4.68 -7.48 17.61
CA ALA A 63 3.86 -7.25 16.43
C ALA A 63 2.46 -6.89 16.93
N ARG A 64 2.08 -5.62 16.79
CA ARG A 64 0.82 -5.12 17.27
C ARG A 64 -0.17 -5.00 16.13
N GLN A 65 -1.42 -5.29 16.44
CA GLN A 65 -2.49 -5.12 15.48
C GLN A 65 -2.53 -3.65 15.02
N PHE A 66 -2.72 -3.46 13.72
CA PHE A 66 -2.74 -2.10 13.19
C PHE A 66 -3.66 -1.99 11.98
N GLN A 67 -3.98 -0.77 11.65
CA GLN A 67 -4.65 -0.43 10.41
C GLN A 67 -4.09 0.90 9.93
N ARG A 68 -3.60 0.90 8.69
CA ARG A 68 -3.06 2.08 8.05
C ARG A 68 -3.85 2.35 6.79
N SER A 69 -4.20 3.62 6.58
CA SER A 69 -4.98 4.02 5.41
C SER A 69 -4.21 5.09 4.65
N PHE A 70 -4.21 4.96 3.33
CA PHE A 70 -3.57 5.92 2.44
C PHE A 70 -4.58 6.33 1.39
N VAL A 71 -4.74 7.65 1.18
CA VAL A 71 -5.65 8.13 0.16
C VAL A 71 -4.90 8.14 -1.16
N LEU A 72 -5.46 7.44 -2.14
CA LEU A 72 -4.86 7.36 -3.46
C LEU A 72 -5.38 8.50 -4.34
N ALA A 73 -4.45 9.14 -5.04
CA ALA A 73 -4.84 10.17 -6.00
C ALA A 73 -5.61 9.53 -7.15
N GLU A 74 -6.38 10.34 -7.83
CA GLU A 74 -7.14 9.85 -8.97
C GLU A 74 -6.21 9.23 -10.00
N GLY A 75 -6.57 8.05 -10.49
CA GLY A 75 -5.77 7.37 -11.50
C GLY A 75 -4.69 6.47 -10.93
N VAL A 76 -4.52 6.46 -9.60
CA VAL A 76 -3.51 5.61 -8.97
C VAL A 76 -4.14 4.28 -8.58
N GLU A 77 -3.49 3.19 -8.96
CA GLU A 77 -3.97 1.85 -8.67
C GLU A 77 -2.86 1.03 -8.06
N VAL A 78 -3.25 0.00 -7.33
CA VAL A 78 -2.29 -0.93 -6.76
C VAL A 78 -1.84 -1.88 -7.86
N ALA A 79 -0.53 -1.92 -8.10
CA ALA A 79 0.04 -2.81 -9.11
C ALA A 79 0.40 -4.17 -8.53
N GLY A 80 0.69 -4.23 -7.25
CA GLY A 80 1.02 -5.48 -6.61
C GLY A 80 1.56 -5.24 -5.22
N ALA A 81 1.82 -6.33 -4.52
CA ALA A 81 2.38 -6.24 -3.18
C ALA A 81 3.17 -7.51 -2.90
N ASN A 82 4.22 -7.36 -2.09
CA ASN A 82 4.96 -8.52 -1.62
C ASN A 82 5.57 -8.19 -0.28
N SER A 83 5.95 -9.22 0.45
CA SER A 83 6.63 -9.02 1.72
C SER A 83 7.92 -9.81 1.72
N GLU A 84 8.96 -9.20 2.29
CA GLU A 84 10.26 -9.84 2.41
C GLU A 84 11.04 -9.15 3.51
N ASN A 85 11.80 -9.92 4.25
CA ASN A 85 12.71 -9.37 5.25
C ASN A 85 12.02 -8.44 6.24
N GLY A 86 10.78 -8.75 6.62
CA GLY A 86 10.05 -7.93 7.58
C GLY A 86 9.47 -6.65 7.00
N LEU A 87 9.49 -6.50 5.69
CA LEU A 87 8.95 -5.32 5.02
C LEU A 87 7.81 -5.73 4.10
N LEU A 88 6.76 -4.93 4.09
CA LEU A 88 5.67 -5.10 3.14
C LEU A 88 5.78 -3.98 2.13
N HIS A 89 5.91 -4.37 0.86
CA HIS A 89 5.99 -3.41 -0.24
C HIS A 89 4.68 -3.41 -0.99
N VAL A 90 4.10 -2.23 -1.16
CA VAL A 90 2.90 -2.07 -1.96
C VAL A 90 3.25 -1.17 -3.13
N ASP A 91 3.17 -1.70 -4.32
CA ASP A 91 3.54 -0.96 -5.53
C ASP A 91 2.29 -0.35 -6.13
N LEU A 92 2.41 0.93 -6.46
CA LEU A 92 1.32 1.71 -7.01
C LEU A 92 1.74 2.23 -8.38
N LYS A 93 0.75 2.41 -9.22
CA LYS A 93 0.98 2.91 -10.56
C LYS A 93 -0.07 3.94 -10.90
N ARG A 94 0.37 5.06 -11.46
CA ARG A 94 -0.54 6.09 -11.91
C ARG A 94 -0.73 5.93 -13.41
N SER A 95 -1.99 5.82 -13.83
CA SER A 95 -2.27 5.76 -15.25
C SER A 95 -2.14 7.16 -15.84
N VAL A 96 -1.55 7.21 -17.02
CA VAL A 96 -1.44 8.46 -17.77
C VAL A 96 -2.61 8.49 -18.74
N PRO A 97 -3.48 9.49 -18.63
CA PRO A 97 -4.62 9.53 -19.55
C PRO A 97 -4.13 9.53 -20.98
N GLU A 98 -4.76 8.68 -21.76
CA GLU A 98 -4.42 8.60 -23.17
C GLU A 98 -4.90 9.86 -23.86
N LYS A 99 -3.98 10.47 -24.61
CA LYS A 99 -4.33 11.68 -25.33
C LYS A 99 -5.13 11.29 -26.57
N ILE A 100 -6.39 11.69 -26.59
CA ILE A 100 -7.25 11.38 -27.72
C ILE A 100 -7.21 12.57 -28.67
N VAL A 101 -6.75 12.33 -29.88
CA VAL A 101 -6.71 13.36 -30.91
C VAL A 101 -7.74 13.01 -31.96
N THR A 102 -8.70 13.89 -32.13
CA THR A 102 -9.73 13.71 -33.13
C THR A 102 -9.57 14.79 -34.20
N THR A 103 -9.43 14.34 -35.43
CA THR A 103 -9.35 15.26 -36.57
C THR A 103 -10.74 15.43 -37.15
N ILE A 104 -11.13 16.69 -37.24
CA ILE A 104 -12.46 17.01 -37.76
C ILE A 104 -12.31 17.44 -39.20
N LYS A 105 -13.05 16.74 -40.05
CA LYS A 105 -13.01 17.04 -41.46
C LYS A 105 -13.82 18.29 -41.76
N ILE A 106 -13.25 19.18 -42.51
CA ILE A 106 -13.91 20.42 -42.85
C ILE A 106 -14.71 20.19 -44.14
N GLY A 107 -16.01 20.40 -44.00
CA GLY A 107 -16.88 20.28 -45.17
C GLY A 107 -16.96 21.57 -45.91
N LYS A 108 -17.43 21.46 -47.18
CA LYS A 108 -17.61 22.61 -48.04
C LYS A 108 -18.96 23.24 -47.71
N GLY A 109 -18.96 24.53 -47.58
CA GLY A 109 -20.20 25.25 -47.34
C GLY A 109 -21.16 25.14 -48.52
N ALA A 110 -22.45 25.34 -48.22
CA ALA A 110 -23.49 25.25 -49.24
C ALA A 110 -23.53 26.51 -50.10
#